data_89c57550014a07c41863b66aad8236f6
#
_entry.id   89c57550014a07c41863b66aad8236f6
#
_cell.length_a   1.000
_cell.length_b   1.000
_cell.length_c   1.000
_cell.angle_alpha   90.00
_cell.angle_beta   90.00
_cell.angle_gamma   90.00
#
_symmetry.space_group_name_H-M   'P 1'
#
loop_
_entity.id
_entity.type
_entity.pdbx_description
1 polymer ?
#
loop_
_entity_poly.entity_id
_entity_poly.type
_entity_poly.pdbx_seq_one_letter_code
_entity_poly.pdbx_strand_id
1 'polypeptide(L)'
;GVSNVDINRLIDFHKSHGKIATITGVHPPARFGELLTEDQEVKTFSEKPQTTCGYVNGGFFVFNKNLLDFLEEKEECDLEYGVLEELATKGELIMYEHSGFWQCMDNIRDMELLNKLWNSGNAPWKIWE
;
A
#
# COMPACT_ATOMS: atom_id res chain seq x y z
N GLY A 1 -7.75 3.64 0.77
CA GLY A 1 -7.16 3.03 1.97
C GLY A 1 -6.81 4.07 3.03
N VAL A 2 -6.75 3.63 4.26
CA VAL A 2 -6.39 4.43 5.43
C VAL A 2 -5.12 3.84 6.03
N SER A 3 -4.14 4.68 6.35
CA SER A 3 -2.83 4.21 6.79
C SER A 3 -2.16 5.20 7.74
N ASN A 4 -1.18 4.73 8.50
CA ASN A 4 -0.29 5.58 9.28
C ASN A 4 1.05 5.85 8.56
N VAL A 5 1.09 5.71 7.25
CA VAL A 5 2.29 6.02 6.46
C VAL A 5 2.73 7.47 6.69
N ASP A 6 4.03 7.66 6.88
CA ASP A 6 4.62 9.00 6.99
C ASP A 6 4.84 9.58 5.60
N ILE A 7 4.00 10.53 5.22
CA ILE A 7 4.03 11.15 3.89
C ILE A 7 5.37 11.87 3.63
N ASN A 8 5.94 12.50 4.65
CA ASN A 8 7.22 13.19 4.49
C ASN A 8 8.35 12.20 4.18
N ARG A 9 8.38 11.06 4.86
CA ARG A 9 9.35 9.99 4.57
C ARG A 9 9.15 9.40 3.18
N LEU A 10 7.90 9.21 2.78
CA LEU A 10 7.57 8.73 1.44
C LEU A 10 8.11 9.69 0.36
N ILE A 11 7.90 10.98 0.53
CA ILE A 11 8.39 12.00 -0.40
C ILE A 11 9.92 12.04 -0.43
N ASP A 12 10.57 11.98 0.74
CA ASP A 12 12.03 11.93 0.83
C ASP A 12 12.60 10.71 0.14
N PHE A 13 11.98 9.56 0.33
CA PHE A 13 12.34 8.32 -0.36
C PHE A 13 12.22 8.47 -1.88
N HIS A 14 11.11 9.06 -2.35
CA HIS A 14 10.92 9.32 -3.77
C HIS A 14 12.03 10.19 -4.36
N LYS A 15 12.36 11.27 -3.66
CA LYS A 15 13.44 12.17 -4.10
C LYS A 15 14.81 11.48 -4.10
N SER A 16 15.03 10.53 -3.20
CA SER A 16 16.32 9.86 -3.05
C SER A 16 16.66 8.92 -4.20
N HIS A 17 15.67 8.27 -4.83
CA HIS A 17 15.95 7.29 -5.89
C HIS A 17 15.98 7.88 -7.30
N GLY A 18 15.45 9.09 -7.50
CA GLY A 18 15.49 9.77 -8.79
C GLY A 18 14.65 9.17 -9.92
N LYS A 19 13.78 8.21 -9.62
CA LYS A 19 12.90 7.59 -10.61
C LYS A 19 11.58 8.35 -10.73
N ILE A 20 10.76 8.01 -11.74
CA ILE A 20 9.54 8.76 -12.06
C ILE A 20 8.47 8.57 -11.00
N ALA A 21 8.32 7.37 -10.47
CA ALA A 21 7.20 7.05 -9.60
C ALA A 21 7.62 6.23 -8.37
N THR A 22 6.94 6.50 -7.27
CA THR A 22 6.99 5.68 -6.07
C THR A 22 5.59 5.20 -5.73
N ILE A 23 5.43 3.90 -5.48
CA ILE A 23 4.21 3.27 -5.00
C ILE A 23 4.44 2.78 -3.57
N THR A 24 3.46 2.96 -2.70
CA THR A 24 3.53 2.42 -1.35
C THR A 24 3.05 0.97 -1.34
N GLY A 25 3.96 0.06 -0.99
CA GLY A 25 3.63 -1.34 -0.78
C GLY A 25 3.22 -1.56 0.68
N VAL A 26 2.11 -2.24 0.89
CA VAL A 26 1.55 -2.51 2.21
C VAL A 26 1.21 -3.98 2.37
N HIS A 27 1.11 -4.42 3.62
CA HIS A 27 0.58 -5.75 3.92
C HIS A 27 -0.95 -5.67 3.93
N PRO A 28 -1.63 -6.49 3.11
CA PRO A 28 -3.09 -6.45 3.06
C PRO A 28 -3.73 -6.97 4.35
N PRO A 29 -5.00 -6.61 4.60
CA PRO A 29 -5.75 -7.21 5.70
C PRO A 29 -5.77 -8.73 5.57
N ALA A 30 -5.54 -9.42 6.69
CA ALA A 30 -5.59 -10.88 6.72
C ALA A 30 -7.04 -11.33 6.87
N ARG A 31 -7.51 -12.16 5.94
CA ARG A 31 -8.84 -12.77 6.01
C ARG A 31 -8.81 -14.12 6.72
N PHE A 32 -7.63 -14.73 6.76
CA PHE A 32 -7.41 -16.07 7.32
C PHE A 32 -6.15 -16.07 8.16
N GLY A 33 -6.05 -17.04 9.06
CA GLY A 33 -4.81 -17.28 9.80
C GLY A 33 -3.66 -17.66 8.86
N GLU A 34 -2.47 -17.17 9.16
CA GLU A 34 -1.26 -17.51 8.41
C GLU A 34 -0.57 -18.72 9.04
N LEU A 35 -0.06 -19.61 8.18
CA LEU A 35 0.71 -20.75 8.58
C LEU A 35 2.15 -20.62 8.13
N LEU A 36 3.09 -20.78 9.05
CA LEU A 36 4.49 -20.97 8.72
C LEU A 36 4.81 -22.45 8.90
N THR A 37 5.32 -23.06 7.85
CA THR A 37 5.56 -24.50 7.81
C THR A 37 7.03 -24.80 7.52
N GLU A 38 7.49 -25.92 8.06
CA GLU A 38 8.78 -26.53 7.75
C GLU A 38 8.55 -28.01 7.55
N ASP A 39 8.88 -28.55 6.37
CA ASP A 39 8.64 -29.95 6.00
C ASP A 39 7.20 -30.41 6.26
N GLN A 40 6.21 -29.59 5.89
CA GLN A 40 4.76 -29.82 6.09
C GLN A 40 4.31 -29.73 7.55
N GLU A 41 5.21 -29.55 8.49
CA GLU A 41 4.86 -29.33 9.88
C GLU A 41 4.56 -27.84 10.11
N VAL A 42 3.42 -27.53 10.71
CA VAL A 42 3.04 -26.16 11.06
C VAL A 42 3.85 -25.75 12.28
N LYS A 43 4.77 -24.82 12.08
CA LYS A 43 5.61 -24.26 13.15
C LYS A 43 4.95 -23.08 13.84
N THR A 44 4.17 -22.30 13.08
CA THR A 44 3.48 -21.13 13.61
C THR A 44 2.12 -21.01 12.95
N PHE A 45 1.10 -20.78 13.76
CA PHE A 45 -0.23 -20.36 13.34
C PHE A 45 -0.47 -18.96 13.90
N SER A 46 -0.82 -18.00 13.04
CA SER A 46 -0.96 -16.61 13.44
C SER A 46 -2.23 -15.99 12.87
N GLU A 47 -3.04 -15.41 13.74
CA GLU A 47 -4.20 -14.60 13.36
C GLU A 47 -3.92 -13.13 13.67
N LYS A 48 -3.39 -12.41 12.69
CA LYS A 48 -3.10 -10.98 12.78
C LYS A 48 -4.06 -10.19 11.89
N PRO A 49 -4.31 -8.90 12.22
CA PRO A 49 -5.17 -8.04 11.37
C PRO A 49 -4.67 -7.88 9.95
N GLN A 50 -3.34 -7.93 9.75
CA GLN A 50 -2.69 -7.82 8.43
C GLN A 50 -1.76 -9.01 8.21
N THR A 51 -1.57 -9.38 6.95
CA THR A 51 -0.60 -10.42 6.59
C THR A 51 0.81 -9.98 6.95
N THR A 52 1.73 -10.92 7.11
CA THR A 52 3.12 -10.64 7.44
C THR A 52 4.06 -10.81 6.26
N CYS A 53 3.58 -11.41 5.16
CA CYS A 53 4.37 -11.67 3.96
C CYS A 53 3.71 -11.04 2.75
N GLY A 54 4.55 -10.57 1.82
CA GLY A 54 4.11 -9.96 0.58
C GLY A 54 3.58 -8.55 0.74
N TYR A 55 3.64 -7.80 -0.35
CA TYR A 55 3.13 -6.43 -0.42
C TYR A 55 2.12 -6.32 -1.55
N VAL A 56 1.13 -5.47 -1.34
CA VAL A 56 0.16 -5.10 -2.37
C VAL A 56 0.19 -3.59 -2.56
N ASN A 57 -0.43 -3.12 -3.64
CA ASN A 57 -0.60 -1.70 -3.91
C ASN A 57 -1.47 -1.07 -2.82
N GLY A 58 -0.86 -0.24 -1.99
CA GLY A 58 -1.55 0.47 -0.91
C GLY A 58 -2.02 1.87 -1.29
N GLY A 59 -1.81 2.27 -2.52
CA GLY A 59 -2.05 3.64 -2.95
C GLY A 59 -0.87 4.53 -2.59
N PHE A 60 -1.13 5.77 -2.10
CA PHE A 60 -0.09 6.72 -1.70
C PHE A 60 1.06 6.76 -2.71
N PHE A 61 0.77 7.31 -3.88
CA PHE A 61 1.76 7.46 -4.94
C PHE A 61 2.47 8.81 -4.85
N VAL A 62 3.74 8.80 -5.24
CA VAL A 62 4.47 10.05 -5.53
C VAL A 62 4.99 9.96 -6.95
N PHE A 63 4.73 10.98 -7.75
CA PHE A 63 5.11 11.05 -9.15
C PHE A 63 5.90 12.31 -9.44
N ASN A 64 6.87 12.20 -10.35
CA ASN A 64 7.48 13.37 -10.97
C ASN A 64 6.52 13.95 -12.02
N LYS A 65 6.65 15.23 -12.27
CA LYS A 65 5.82 15.93 -13.27
C LYS A 65 5.93 15.33 -14.67
N ASN A 66 7.08 14.76 -15.02
CA ASN A 66 7.28 14.12 -16.32
C ASN A 66 6.43 12.86 -16.51
N LEU A 67 5.74 12.39 -15.47
CA LEU A 67 4.72 11.36 -15.63
C LEU A 67 3.67 11.78 -16.66
N LEU A 68 3.37 13.07 -16.76
CA LEU A 68 2.38 13.60 -17.69
C LEU A 68 2.71 13.25 -19.14
N ASP A 69 4.00 13.09 -19.45
CA ASP A 69 4.45 12.67 -20.79
C ASP A 69 4.03 11.23 -21.12
N PHE A 70 3.81 10.41 -20.08
CA PHE A 70 3.33 9.03 -20.21
C PHE A 70 1.81 8.92 -20.22
N LEU A 71 1.12 9.93 -19.72
CA LEU A 71 -0.34 10.00 -19.68
C LEU A 71 -0.92 10.49 -21.01
N GLU A 72 -0.24 10.22 -22.11
CA GLU A 72 -0.63 10.76 -23.40
C GLU A 72 -2.11 10.56 -23.72
N GLU A 73 -2.66 11.57 -24.32
CA GLU A 73 -3.75 11.76 -25.31
C GLU A 73 -4.65 10.54 -25.64
N LYS A 74 -4.63 9.50 -24.85
CA LYS A 74 -5.56 8.37 -24.97
C LYS A 74 -6.73 8.65 -24.04
N GLU A 75 -7.90 8.80 -24.62
CA GLU A 75 -9.15 8.97 -23.87
C GLU A 75 -9.41 7.85 -22.86
N GLU A 76 -8.70 6.72 -23.00
CA GLU A 76 -8.79 5.55 -22.14
C GLU A 76 -7.46 5.24 -21.45
N CYS A 77 -6.83 6.23 -20.80
CA CYS A 77 -5.62 6.00 -20.04
C CYS A 77 -5.93 5.50 -18.64
N ASP A 78 -5.71 4.21 -18.40
CA ASP A 78 -5.81 3.63 -17.06
C ASP A 78 -4.46 3.73 -16.36
N LEU A 79 -4.42 4.41 -15.22
CA LEU A 79 -3.19 4.57 -14.45
C LEU A 79 -2.63 3.22 -14.00
N GLU A 80 -3.47 2.34 -13.49
CA GLU A 80 -3.02 1.07 -12.91
C GLU A 80 -2.61 0.04 -13.97
N TYR A 81 -3.39 -0.11 -15.03
CA TYR A 81 -3.17 -1.16 -16.04
C TYR A 81 -2.39 -0.71 -17.26
N GLY A 82 -2.04 0.55 -17.35
CA GLY A 82 -1.27 1.08 -18.48
C GLY A 82 0.02 1.72 -18.03
N VAL A 83 -0.10 2.87 -17.37
CA VAL A 83 1.06 3.71 -17.02
C VAL A 83 1.96 3.05 -16.00
N LEU A 84 1.41 2.48 -14.93
CA LEU A 84 2.21 1.83 -13.89
C LEU A 84 2.93 0.59 -14.41
N GLU A 85 2.28 -0.20 -15.25
CA GLU A 85 2.90 -1.37 -15.87
C GLU A 85 4.07 -0.96 -16.78
N GLU A 86 3.88 0.09 -17.56
CA GLU A 86 4.94 0.62 -18.42
C GLU A 86 6.12 1.14 -17.60
N LEU A 87 5.86 1.91 -16.56
CA LEU A 87 6.91 2.41 -15.67
C LEU A 87 7.65 1.27 -14.97
N ALA A 88 6.95 0.24 -14.54
CA ALA A 88 7.56 -0.94 -13.93
C ALA A 88 8.50 -1.64 -14.92
N THR A 89 8.07 -1.83 -16.17
CA THR A 89 8.87 -2.44 -17.21
C THR A 89 10.14 -1.63 -17.51
N LYS A 90 10.06 -0.31 -17.43
CA LYS A 90 11.20 0.59 -17.67
C LYS A 90 12.10 0.80 -16.45
N GLY A 91 11.77 0.18 -15.31
CA GLY A 91 12.52 0.36 -14.06
C GLY A 91 12.33 1.73 -13.42
N GLU A 92 11.24 2.43 -13.75
CA GLU A 92 10.93 3.77 -13.26
C GLU A 92 9.89 3.78 -12.13
N LEU A 93 9.44 2.62 -11.68
CA LEU A 93 8.51 2.45 -10.56
C LEU A 93 9.21 1.77 -9.40
N ILE A 94 9.31 2.47 -8.27
CA ILE A 94 9.97 1.98 -7.06
C ILE A 94 8.94 1.83 -5.95
N MET A 95 9.09 0.79 -5.14
CA MET A 95 8.20 0.54 -4.02
C MET A 95 8.81 1.09 -2.73
N TYR A 96 8.01 1.88 -2.01
CA TYR A 96 8.24 2.24 -0.62
C TYR A 96 7.54 1.23 0.28
N GLU A 97 8.30 0.48 1.06
CA GLU A 97 7.75 -0.55 1.94
C GLU A 97 7.18 0.08 3.22
N HIS A 98 5.88 -0.11 3.44
CA HIS A 98 5.21 0.32 4.67
C HIS A 98 4.70 -0.90 5.42
N SER A 99 5.32 -1.19 6.56
CA SER A 99 4.96 -2.36 7.38
C SER A 99 3.95 -2.03 8.48
N GLY A 100 3.50 -0.78 8.57
CA GLY A 100 2.54 -0.33 9.57
C GLY A 100 1.10 -0.56 9.17
N PHE A 101 0.21 0.17 9.82
CA PHE A 101 -1.22 0.02 9.61
C PHE A 101 -1.65 0.44 8.20
N TRP A 102 -2.48 -0.38 7.59
CA TRP A 102 -3.18 -0.07 6.36
C TRP A 102 -4.49 -0.85 6.33
N GLN A 103 -5.58 -0.18 5.96
CA GLN A 103 -6.90 -0.78 5.85
C GLN A 103 -7.65 -0.17 4.67
N CYS A 104 -8.15 -1.02 3.80
CA CYS A 104 -9.08 -0.61 2.75
C CYS A 104 -10.49 -0.40 3.32
N MET A 105 -11.32 0.29 2.57
CA MET A 105 -12.74 0.43 2.87
C MET A 105 -13.53 0.11 1.60
N ASP A 106 -13.61 -1.17 1.26
CA ASP A 106 -14.21 -1.63 0.02
C ASP A 106 -15.60 -2.25 0.25
N ASN A 107 -15.97 -2.50 1.51
CA ASN A 107 -17.24 -3.09 1.89
C ASN A 107 -17.73 -2.54 3.23
N ILE A 108 -18.94 -2.90 3.62
CA ILE A 108 -19.57 -2.44 4.87
C ILE A 108 -18.76 -2.90 6.09
N ARG A 109 -18.21 -4.10 6.07
CA ARG A 109 -17.41 -4.66 7.16
C ARG A 109 -16.16 -3.83 7.41
N ASP A 110 -15.47 -3.42 6.35
CA ASP A 110 -14.31 -2.54 6.44
C ASP A 110 -14.69 -1.19 7.05
N MET A 111 -15.80 -0.63 6.59
CA MET A 111 -16.33 0.65 7.11
C MET A 111 -16.64 0.56 8.61
N GLU A 112 -17.32 -0.50 9.03
CA GLU A 112 -17.65 -0.72 10.44
C GLU A 112 -16.40 -0.87 11.30
N LEU A 113 -15.38 -1.57 10.82
CA LEU A 113 -14.09 -1.69 11.50
C LEU A 113 -13.43 -0.34 11.71
N LEU A 114 -13.36 0.47 10.66
CA LEU A 114 -12.75 1.81 10.73
C LEU A 114 -13.50 2.72 11.68
N ASN A 115 -14.83 2.71 11.64
CA ASN A 115 -15.64 3.49 12.57
C ASN A 115 -15.46 3.05 14.00
N LYS A 116 -15.37 1.75 14.26
CA LYS A 116 -15.12 1.20 15.58
C LYS A 116 -13.76 1.67 16.13
N LEU A 117 -12.72 1.61 15.31
CA LEU A 117 -11.40 2.08 15.70
C LEU A 117 -11.39 3.58 16.01
N TRP A 118 -12.06 4.37 15.20
CA TRP A 118 -12.17 5.81 15.44
C TRP A 118 -12.92 6.12 16.72
N ASN A 119 -14.09 5.52 16.92
CA ASN A 119 -14.96 5.78 18.08
C ASN A 119 -14.35 5.31 19.40
N SER A 120 -13.49 4.28 19.36
CA SER A 120 -12.79 3.78 20.55
C SER A 120 -11.52 4.56 20.89
N GLY A 121 -11.13 5.54 20.07
CA GLY A 121 -9.90 6.30 20.26
C GLY A 121 -8.63 5.55 19.84
N ASN A 122 -8.76 4.41 19.17
CA ASN A 122 -7.66 3.54 18.79
C ASN A 122 -7.39 3.57 17.25
N ALA A 123 -7.64 4.72 16.61
CA ALA A 123 -7.43 4.89 15.18
C ALA A 123 -5.93 5.01 14.86
N PRO A 124 -5.26 3.95 14.32
CA PRO A 124 -3.82 3.99 14.08
C PRO A 124 -3.39 5.02 13.04
N TRP A 125 -4.30 5.40 12.14
CA TRP A 125 -4.01 6.40 11.11
C TRP A 125 -4.03 7.84 11.63
N LYS A 126 -4.56 8.07 12.82
CA LYS A 126 -4.56 9.40 13.43
C LYS A 126 -3.18 9.66 14.03
N ILE A 127 -2.26 10.11 13.20
CA ILE A 127 -0.88 10.43 13.60
C ILE A 127 -0.65 11.92 13.85
N TRP A 128 -1.70 12.73 13.76
CA TRP A 128 -1.69 14.16 14.08
C TRP A 128 -2.31 14.39 15.46
N GLU A 129 -1.96 15.48 16.06
CA GLU A 129 -2.51 15.91 17.34
C GLU A 129 -3.87 16.62 17.21
#